data_5796414b3f10d8e52ff2f0b755e7ad22
#
_entry.id   5796414b3f10d8e52ff2f0b755e7ad22
#
_cell.length_a   1.000
_cell.length_b   1.000
_cell.length_c   1.000
_cell.angle_alpha   90.00
_cell.angle_beta   90.00
_cell.angle_gamma   90.00
#
_symmetry.space_group_name_H-M   'P 1'
#
loop_
_entity.id
_entity.type
_entity.pdbx_description
1 polymer ?
#
loop_
_entity_poly.entity_id
_entity_poly.type
_entity_poly.pdbx_seq_one_letter_code
_entity_poly.pdbx_strand_id
1 'polypeptide(L)'
;MPFFVRKINIPTIFGIYFGMKTDKKTDKKNLNVHFIGVGGVSMSSLARYLLSVGFNVSGSEIAPGENLEKLAEEGVTIYIGQSAENVEGKDVVVYSDAIKEENPELKRAVENKSYVLKRAELLKIVSENFSKKI
;
A
#
# COMPACT_ATOMS: atom_id res chain seq x y z
N MET A 1 -10.38 -0.44 21.25
CA MET A 1 -9.81 -0.99 20.09
C MET A 1 -9.50 0.06 19.05
N PRO A 2 -8.30 0.30 18.93
CA PRO A 2 -7.92 1.43 18.11
C PRO A 2 -8.21 1.26 16.63
N PHE A 3 -7.96 0.06 16.11
CA PHE A 3 -8.15 -0.10 14.68
C PHE A 3 -9.17 -1.15 14.39
N PHE A 4 -10.06 -0.82 13.51
CA PHE A 4 -10.97 -1.78 12.99
C PHE A 4 -10.56 -2.08 11.57
N VAL A 5 -10.18 -3.32 11.32
CA VAL A 5 -9.69 -3.72 10.02
C VAL A 5 -10.62 -4.74 9.42
N ARG A 6 -10.83 -4.65 8.14
CA ARG A 6 -11.66 -5.63 7.45
C ARG A 6 -10.82 -6.85 7.15
N LYS A 7 -10.64 -7.66 8.14
CA LYS A 7 -9.71 -8.77 8.01
C LYS A 7 -10.06 -9.77 6.96
N ILE A 8 -11.32 -10.05 6.85
CA ILE A 8 -11.74 -11.10 5.94
C ILE A 8 -11.48 -10.73 4.50
N ASN A 9 -11.68 -9.48 4.18
CA ASN A 9 -11.62 -9.05 2.79
C ASN A 9 -10.23 -8.77 2.27
N ILE A 10 -9.30 -8.46 3.16
CA ILE A 10 -7.99 -8.04 2.71
C ILE A 10 -7.26 -9.11 1.92
N PRO A 11 -7.05 -10.30 2.47
CA PRO A 11 -6.36 -11.33 1.68
C PRO A 11 -7.11 -11.71 0.43
N THR A 12 -8.43 -11.71 0.52
CA THR A 12 -9.25 -12.07 -0.62
C THR A 12 -9.10 -11.08 -1.76
N ILE A 13 -9.10 -9.79 -1.43
CA ILE A 13 -8.94 -8.78 -2.46
C ILE A 13 -7.60 -8.92 -3.17
N PHE A 14 -6.53 -9.05 -2.40
CA PHE A 14 -5.22 -9.21 -3.02
C PHE A 14 -5.11 -10.53 -3.76
N GLY A 15 -5.71 -11.57 -3.23
CA GLY A 15 -5.71 -12.84 -3.92
C GLY A 15 -6.40 -12.77 -5.25
N ILE A 16 -7.54 -12.11 -5.28
CA ILE A 16 -8.26 -11.95 -6.53
C ILE A 16 -7.43 -11.18 -7.54
N TYR A 17 -6.86 -10.07 -7.11
CA TYR A 17 -6.08 -9.26 -8.05
C TYR A 17 -4.83 -9.96 -8.52
N PHE A 18 -4.18 -10.71 -7.65
CA PHE A 18 -2.99 -11.43 -8.07
C PHE A 18 -3.32 -12.62 -8.96
N GLY A 19 -4.49 -13.22 -8.76
CA GLY A 19 -4.84 -14.41 -9.49
C GLY A 19 -5.57 -14.20 -10.81
N MET A 20 -6.16 -13.03 -10.98
CA MET A 20 -7.00 -12.77 -12.15
C MET A 20 -6.29 -11.97 -13.20
N LYS A 21 -5.14 -12.42 -13.56
CA LYS A 21 -4.36 -11.65 -14.50
C LYS A 21 -4.91 -11.63 -15.89
N THR A 22 -5.81 -12.52 -16.19
CA THR A 22 -6.37 -12.58 -17.53
C THR A 22 -7.58 -11.72 -17.70
N ASP A 23 -8.16 -11.28 -16.61
CA ASP A 23 -9.40 -10.52 -16.70
C ASP A 23 -9.11 -9.03 -16.79
N LYS A 24 -9.21 -8.52 -17.96
CA LYS A 24 -8.92 -7.14 -18.19
C LYS A 24 -9.94 -6.20 -17.63
N LYS A 25 -11.13 -6.69 -17.42
CA LYS A 25 -12.17 -5.84 -16.92
C LYS A 25 -12.01 -5.53 -15.48
N THR A 26 -11.47 -6.46 -14.74
CA THR A 26 -11.21 -6.25 -13.34
C THR A 26 -9.89 -5.54 -13.26
N ASP A 27 -9.94 -4.28 -13.26
CA ASP A 27 -8.73 -3.50 -13.36
C ASP A 27 -8.01 -3.37 -12.05
N LYS A 28 -6.91 -4.09 -11.94
CA LYS A 28 -6.02 -3.89 -10.82
C LYS A 28 -5.58 -2.46 -10.74
N LYS A 29 -5.40 -1.84 -11.89
CA LYS A 29 -4.92 -0.48 -11.90
C LYS A 29 -5.90 0.48 -11.27
N ASN A 30 -7.11 0.06 -11.00
CA ASN A 30 -8.04 0.92 -10.31
C ASN A 30 -7.92 0.81 -8.80
N LEU A 31 -7.13 -0.14 -8.32
CA LEU A 31 -6.92 -0.28 -6.90
C LEU A 31 -5.75 0.60 -6.48
N ASN A 32 -6.02 1.51 -5.58
CA ASN A 32 -5.02 2.48 -5.12
C ASN A 32 -4.45 2.07 -3.77
N VAL A 33 -3.14 1.91 -3.72
CA VAL A 33 -2.44 1.49 -2.52
C VAL A 33 -1.49 2.60 -2.09
N HIS A 34 -1.55 2.97 -0.82
CA HIS A 34 -0.72 4.03 -0.28
C HIS A 34 0.15 3.50 0.84
N PHE A 35 1.43 3.87 0.82
CA PHE A 35 2.39 3.45 1.84
C PHE A 35 2.76 4.62 2.72
N ILE A 36 2.49 4.52 4.01
CA ILE A 36 2.90 5.55 4.95
C ILE A 36 4.35 5.28 5.33
N GLY A 37 5.24 6.18 4.92
CA GLY A 37 6.67 5.98 5.16
C GLY A 37 7.30 5.09 4.10
N VAL A 38 7.12 5.44 2.83
CA VAL A 38 7.51 4.57 1.73
C VAL A 38 9.01 4.50 1.49
N GLY A 39 9.78 5.38 2.12
CA GLY A 39 11.20 5.46 1.85
C GLY A 39 12.05 4.34 2.43
N GLY A 40 11.53 3.56 3.37
CA GLY A 40 12.29 2.46 3.93
C GLY A 40 12.52 1.37 2.91
N VAL A 41 13.57 0.57 3.15
CA VAL A 41 13.95 -0.46 2.19
C VAL A 41 12.83 -1.45 1.94
N SER A 42 12.26 -1.97 3.01
CA SER A 42 11.21 -2.97 2.89
C SER A 42 9.95 -2.38 2.26
N MET A 43 9.57 -1.18 2.68
CA MET A 43 8.38 -0.55 2.15
C MET A 43 8.53 -0.22 0.68
N SER A 44 9.69 0.31 0.30
CA SER A 44 9.90 0.66 -1.09
C SER A 44 9.92 -0.56 -1.99
N SER A 45 10.45 -1.67 -1.50
CA SER A 45 10.46 -2.91 -2.27
C SER A 45 9.04 -3.41 -2.50
N LEU A 46 8.21 -3.37 -1.48
CA LEU A 46 6.82 -3.78 -1.63
C LEU A 46 6.08 -2.85 -2.58
N ALA A 47 6.35 -1.55 -2.48
CA ALA A 47 5.72 -0.59 -3.37
C ALA A 47 6.07 -0.89 -4.82
N ARG A 48 7.35 -1.17 -5.08
CA ARG A 48 7.77 -1.50 -6.44
C ARG A 48 7.11 -2.77 -6.94
N TYR A 49 6.98 -3.74 -6.07
CA TYR A 49 6.36 -4.98 -6.47
C TYR A 49 4.89 -4.77 -6.86
N LEU A 50 4.15 -4.05 -6.03
CA LEU A 50 2.74 -3.81 -6.35
C LEU A 50 2.58 -2.99 -7.61
N LEU A 51 3.48 -2.03 -7.80
CA LEU A 51 3.44 -1.25 -9.03
C LEU A 51 3.66 -2.14 -10.25
N SER A 52 4.59 -3.08 -10.13
CA SER A 52 4.92 -3.95 -11.26
C SER A 52 3.78 -4.87 -11.63
N VAL A 53 2.92 -5.20 -10.69
CA VAL A 53 1.79 -6.09 -11.00
C VAL A 53 0.51 -5.32 -11.29
N GLY A 54 0.57 -4.01 -11.40
CA GLY A 54 -0.53 -3.24 -11.95
C GLY A 54 -1.33 -2.39 -11.01
N PHE A 55 -0.93 -2.27 -9.75
CA PHE A 55 -1.63 -1.38 -8.82
C PHE A 55 -1.17 0.05 -9.00
N ASN A 56 -2.04 0.99 -8.64
CA ASN A 56 -1.65 2.38 -8.51
C ASN A 56 -1.04 2.55 -7.13
N VAL A 57 0.18 3.04 -7.08
CA VAL A 57 0.91 3.09 -5.82
C VAL A 57 1.31 4.52 -5.48
N SER A 58 1.10 4.90 -4.24
CA SER A 58 1.56 6.18 -3.73
C SER A 58 2.23 5.95 -2.38
N GLY A 59 2.92 6.96 -1.91
CA GLY A 59 3.56 6.87 -0.62
C GLY A 59 3.90 8.24 -0.09
N SER A 60 4.09 8.33 1.22
CA SER A 60 4.45 9.58 1.87
C SER A 60 5.72 9.40 2.67
N GLU A 61 6.41 10.52 2.88
CA GLU A 61 7.57 10.56 3.74
C GLU A 61 7.68 11.95 4.38
N ILE A 62 8.40 12.01 5.48
CA ILE A 62 8.56 13.26 6.18
C ILE A 62 9.46 14.22 5.40
N ALA A 63 10.50 13.69 4.79
CA ALA A 63 11.47 14.50 4.10
C ALA A 63 11.87 13.87 2.78
N PRO A 64 12.32 14.68 1.82
CA PRO A 64 12.74 14.13 0.52
C PRO A 64 14.02 13.32 0.65
N GLY A 65 14.30 12.52 -0.34
CA GLY A 65 15.51 11.72 -0.37
C GLY A 65 15.67 11.08 -1.72
N GLU A 66 16.87 10.54 -1.93
CA GLU A 66 17.23 9.98 -3.21
C GLU A 66 16.37 8.77 -3.57
N ASN A 67 16.07 7.94 -2.59
CA ASN A 67 15.26 6.77 -2.84
C ASN A 67 13.85 7.16 -3.29
N LEU A 68 13.34 8.26 -2.76
CA LEU A 68 12.01 8.72 -3.14
C LEU A 68 12.00 9.23 -4.57
N GLU A 69 13.09 9.86 -4.99
CA GLU A 69 13.17 10.32 -6.35
C GLU A 69 13.13 9.16 -7.32
N LYS A 70 13.81 8.08 -6.97
CA LYS A 70 13.78 6.89 -7.81
C LYS A 70 12.40 6.28 -7.88
N LEU A 71 11.73 6.20 -6.76
CA LEU A 71 10.37 5.67 -6.73
C LEU A 71 9.45 6.51 -7.62
N ALA A 72 9.60 7.83 -7.54
CA ALA A 72 8.78 8.71 -8.35
C ALA A 72 9.03 8.49 -9.84
N GLU A 73 10.30 8.32 -10.20
CA GLU A 73 10.64 8.06 -11.59
C GLU A 73 10.05 6.76 -12.09
N GLU A 74 9.91 5.80 -11.18
CA GLU A 74 9.38 4.50 -11.55
C GLU A 74 7.85 4.47 -11.63
N GLY A 75 7.20 5.52 -11.15
CA GLY A 75 5.76 5.59 -11.27
C GLY A 75 4.99 5.68 -9.97
N VAL A 76 5.68 5.70 -8.84
CA VAL A 76 5.03 5.85 -7.54
C VAL A 76 4.76 7.34 -7.29
N THR A 77 3.55 7.66 -6.87
CA THR A 77 3.22 9.04 -6.53
C THR A 77 3.73 9.32 -5.12
N ILE A 78 4.62 10.28 -5.00
CA ILE A 78 5.27 10.59 -3.74
C ILE A 78 4.73 11.89 -3.15
N TYR A 79 4.38 11.83 -1.88
CA TYR A 79 3.98 13.03 -1.12
C TYR A 79 5.04 13.29 -0.06
N ILE A 80 5.57 14.49 -0.05
CA ILE A 80 6.48 14.88 1.01
C ILE A 80 5.66 15.60 2.07
N GLY A 81 5.76 15.11 3.30
CA GLY A 81 4.91 15.57 4.38
C GLY A 81 3.73 14.61 4.53
N GLN A 82 3.43 14.26 5.75
CA GLN A 82 2.32 13.36 6.02
C GLN A 82 1.09 14.16 6.36
N SER A 83 0.02 13.90 5.64
CA SER A 83 -1.21 14.67 5.76
C SER A 83 -2.39 13.75 5.49
N ALA A 84 -3.50 14.00 6.19
CA ALA A 84 -4.69 13.19 6.02
C ALA A 84 -5.16 13.18 4.56
N GLU A 85 -4.91 14.24 3.84
CA GLU A 85 -5.36 14.33 2.46
C GLU A 85 -4.69 13.29 1.56
N ASN A 86 -3.51 12.85 1.94
CA ASN A 86 -2.76 11.93 1.09
C ASN A 86 -3.42 10.56 0.96
N VAL A 87 -4.32 10.23 1.87
CA VAL A 87 -4.98 8.93 1.82
C VAL A 87 -6.40 8.98 1.28
N GLU A 88 -6.83 10.13 0.82
CA GLU A 88 -8.16 10.22 0.23
C GLU A 88 -8.20 9.42 -1.06
N GLY A 89 -9.23 8.61 -1.21
CA GLY A 89 -9.37 7.80 -2.40
C GLY A 89 -8.48 6.58 -2.45
N LYS A 90 -7.76 6.28 -1.38
CA LYS A 90 -6.91 5.10 -1.36
C LYS A 90 -7.69 3.91 -0.83
N ASP A 91 -7.59 2.82 -1.54
CA ASP A 91 -8.31 1.60 -1.17
C ASP A 91 -7.60 0.82 -0.09
N VAL A 92 -6.28 0.82 -0.14
CA VAL A 92 -5.46 0.08 0.80
C VAL A 92 -4.37 1.02 1.31
N VAL A 93 -4.13 1.00 2.61
CA VAL A 93 -3.08 1.81 3.22
C VAL A 93 -2.18 0.89 4.02
N VAL A 94 -0.88 0.96 3.75
CA VAL A 94 0.10 0.10 4.38
C VAL A 94 0.99 0.94 5.29
N TYR A 95 1.24 0.43 6.48
CA TYR A 95 2.08 1.15 7.44
C TYR A 95 2.99 0.16 8.15
N SER A 96 4.07 0.68 8.73
CA SER A 96 5.03 -0.14 9.47
C SER A 96 4.86 0.09 10.96
N ASP A 97 5.57 -0.70 11.76
CA ASP A 97 5.51 -0.54 13.21
C ASP A 97 6.00 0.80 13.69
N ALA A 98 6.74 1.52 12.85
CA ALA A 98 7.23 2.84 13.22
C ALA A 98 6.13 3.89 13.22
N ILE A 99 5.00 3.61 12.59
CA ILE A 99 3.92 4.57 12.47
C ILE A 99 3.00 4.43 13.67
N LYS A 100 2.69 5.56 14.31
CA LYS A 100 1.87 5.56 15.51
C LYS A 100 0.41 5.83 15.18
N GLU A 101 -0.44 5.48 16.13
CA GLU A 101 -1.87 5.64 15.93
C GLU A 101 -2.27 7.08 15.64
N GLU A 102 -1.52 8.03 16.13
CA GLU A 102 -1.84 9.44 15.94
C GLU A 102 -1.48 9.95 14.55
N ASN A 103 -0.77 9.15 13.78
CA ASN A 103 -0.36 9.59 12.45
C ASN A 103 -1.61 10.01 11.66
N PRO A 104 -1.61 11.20 11.07
CA PRO A 104 -2.82 11.70 10.41
C PRO A 104 -3.27 10.85 9.24
N GLU A 105 -2.32 10.25 8.52
CA GLU A 105 -2.70 9.39 7.40
C GLU A 105 -3.31 8.10 7.89
N LEU A 106 -2.74 7.52 8.94
CA LEU A 106 -3.29 6.29 9.47
C LEU A 106 -4.69 6.51 10.03
N LYS A 107 -4.87 7.59 10.78
CA LYS A 107 -6.17 7.90 11.33
C LYS A 107 -7.21 8.10 10.25
N ARG A 108 -6.87 8.85 9.22
CA ARG A 108 -7.83 9.11 8.17
C ARG A 108 -8.14 7.85 7.39
N ALA A 109 -7.17 6.98 7.19
CA ALA A 109 -7.42 5.73 6.48
C ALA A 109 -8.44 4.88 7.23
N VAL A 110 -8.32 4.83 8.56
CA VAL A 110 -9.27 4.09 9.36
C VAL A 110 -10.66 4.72 9.28
N GLU A 111 -10.72 6.05 9.35
CA GLU A 111 -11.99 6.75 9.23
C GLU A 111 -12.65 6.52 7.88
N ASN A 112 -11.85 6.46 6.83
CA ASN A 112 -12.35 6.24 5.48
C ASN A 112 -12.70 4.79 5.22
N LYS A 113 -12.41 3.91 6.17
CA LYS A 113 -12.67 2.48 6.05
C LYS A 113 -11.88 1.85 4.92
N SER A 114 -10.70 2.38 4.66
CA SER A 114 -9.75 1.73 3.76
C SER A 114 -9.30 0.43 4.38
N TYR A 115 -8.78 -0.46 3.55
CA TYR A 115 -8.15 -1.67 4.09
C TYR A 115 -6.77 -1.25 4.60
N VAL A 116 -6.56 -1.44 5.90
CA VAL A 116 -5.34 -0.99 6.56
C VAL A 116 -4.51 -2.19 6.94
N LEU A 117 -3.28 -2.23 6.43
CA LEU A 117 -2.39 -3.37 6.61
C LEU A 117 -1.07 -2.93 7.19
N LYS A 118 -0.52 -3.77 8.06
CA LYS A 118 0.86 -3.59 8.44
C LYS A 118 1.76 -4.13 7.34
N ARG A 119 2.96 -3.58 7.26
CA ARG A 119 3.94 -4.03 6.28
C ARG A 119 4.11 -5.55 6.31
N ALA A 120 4.20 -6.11 7.52
CA ALA A 120 4.42 -7.55 7.65
C ALA A 120 3.26 -8.36 7.09
N GLU A 121 2.05 -7.84 7.22
CA GLU A 121 0.88 -8.53 6.68
C GLU A 121 0.91 -8.53 5.16
N LEU A 122 1.27 -7.40 4.58
CA LEU A 122 1.38 -7.33 3.13
C LEU A 122 2.48 -8.23 2.63
N LEU A 123 3.61 -8.24 3.33
CA LEU A 123 4.72 -9.10 2.93
C LEU A 123 4.31 -10.56 2.91
N LYS A 124 3.52 -10.97 3.91
CA LYS A 124 3.06 -12.34 3.96
C LYS A 124 2.17 -12.67 2.75
N ILE A 125 1.27 -11.77 2.43
CA ILE A 125 0.37 -11.98 1.29
C ILE A 125 1.18 -12.11 -0.01
N VAL A 126 2.14 -11.23 -0.18
CA VAL A 126 2.98 -11.25 -1.38
C VAL A 126 3.79 -12.53 -1.44
N SER A 127 4.36 -12.93 -0.31
CA SER A 127 5.16 -14.14 -0.27
C SER A 127 4.35 -15.38 -0.61
N GLU A 128 3.14 -15.46 -0.11
CA GLU A 128 2.28 -16.59 -0.40
C GLU A 128 1.90 -16.61 -1.87
N ASN A 129 1.69 -15.46 -2.45
CA ASN A 129 1.37 -15.40 -3.86
C ASN A 129 2.54 -15.87 -4.71
N PHE A 130 3.74 -15.48 -4.31
CA PHE A 130 4.94 -15.92 -4.99
C PHE A 130 5.10 -17.43 -4.91
N SER A 131 4.87 -18.00 -3.75
CA SER A 131 5.01 -19.44 -3.56
C SER A 131 4.09 -20.22 -4.47
N LYS A 132 2.92 -19.72 -4.69
CA LYS A 132 1.97 -20.41 -5.53
C LYS A 132 2.35 -20.43 -6.99
N LYS A 133 3.17 -19.48 -7.38
CA LYS A 133 3.58 -19.40 -8.78
C LYS A 133 4.72 -20.32 -9.12
N ILE A 134 5.40 -20.75 -8.11
CA ILE A 134 6.50 -21.68 -8.30
C ILE A 134 5.99 -23.09 -8.17
#